data_bf06d4e83b65d3b795c35eb7029480fd
#
_entry.id   bf06d4e83b65d3b795c35eb7029480fd
#
_cell.length_a   1.000
_cell.length_b   1.000
_cell.length_c   1.000
_cell.angle_alpha   90.00
_cell.angle_beta   90.00
_cell.angle_gamma   90.00
#
_symmetry.space_group_name_H-M   'P 1'
#
loop_
_entity.id
_entity.type
_entity.pdbx_description
1 polymer ?
#
loop_
_entity_poly.entity_id
_entity_poly.type
_entity_poly.pdbx_seq_one_letter_code
_entity_poly.pdbx_strand_id
1 'polypeptide(L)'
;MIDLQEQLAAQGVHTLLAQFTDIHGVAKGKYVPLAKLPELIETGAGFAGPSIWGTALPRTGARAEYYARPTAQAIQPMPWMPGYARAVCSGYVDGQPFDACPRQVLQRATARLAERGWTLK
;
A
#
# COMPACT_ATOMS: atom_id res chain seq x y z
N MET A 1 -3.75 -21.59 12.39
CA MET A 1 -3.88 -20.85 11.13
C MET A 1 -2.49 -20.54 10.60
N ILE A 2 -2.20 -20.91 9.35
CA ILE A 2 -0.89 -20.63 8.75
C ILE A 2 -0.77 -19.12 8.54
N ASP A 3 0.35 -18.56 8.97
CA ASP A 3 0.65 -17.14 8.76
C ASP A 3 0.73 -16.79 7.27
N LEU A 4 0.30 -15.59 6.89
CA LEU A 4 0.35 -15.12 5.51
C LEU A 4 1.75 -15.21 4.91
N GLN A 5 2.77 -14.90 5.69
CA GLN A 5 4.16 -15.00 5.25
C GLN A 5 4.52 -16.44 4.86
N GLU A 6 4.12 -17.41 5.66
CA GLU A 6 4.33 -18.83 5.37
C GLU A 6 3.55 -19.29 4.13
N GLN A 7 2.31 -18.82 3.99
CA GLN A 7 1.48 -19.12 2.82
C GLN A 7 2.12 -18.60 1.53
N LEU A 8 2.62 -17.39 1.55
CA LEU A 8 3.31 -16.79 0.39
C LEU A 8 4.64 -17.51 0.10
N ALA A 9 5.41 -17.84 1.14
CA ALA A 9 6.64 -18.60 0.98
C ALA A 9 6.39 -19.98 0.36
N ALA A 10 5.34 -20.67 0.79
CA ALA A 10 4.95 -21.97 0.23
C ALA A 10 4.57 -21.90 -1.25
N GLN A 11 4.14 -20.73 -1.73
CA GLN A 11 3.86 -20.45 -3.14
C GLN A 11 5.11 -19.96 -3.92
N GLY A 12 6.28 -19.99 -3.28
CA GLY A 12 7.54 -19.58 -3.89
C GLY A 12 7.79 -18.07 -3.88
N VAL A 13 6.95 -17.28 -3.20
CA VAL A 13 7.15 -15.82 -3.09
C VAL A 13 8.34 -15.55 -2.16
N HIS A 14 9.23 -14.69 -2.58
CA HIS A 14 10.38 -14.21 -1.80
C HIS A 14 10.44 -12.67 -1.71
N THR A 15 9.72 -11.96 -2.59
CA THR A 15 9.77 -10.51 -2.69
C THR A 15 8.36 -9.94 -2.88
N LEU A 16 8.09 -8.84 -2.19
CA LEU A 16 6.84 -8.09 -2.28
C LEU A 16 7.06 -6.82 -3.11
N LEU A 17 6.14 -6.50 -4.00
CA LEU A 17 6.08 -5.19 -4.64
C LEU A 17 5.09 -4.33 -3.86
N ALA A 18 5.59 -3.47 -2.97
CA ALA A 18 4.78 -2.48 -2.27
C ALA A 18 4.46 -1.35 -3.26
N GLN A 19 3.19 -1.25 -3.67
CA GLN A 19 2.75 -0.40 -4.77
C GLN A 19 1.61 0.51 -4.36
N PHE A 20 1.71 1.78 -4.73
CA PHE A 20 0.62 2.76 -4.58
C PHE A 20 0.45 3.53 -5.89
N THR A 21 -0.68 4.21 -6.04
CA THR A 21 -1.00 5.00 -7.23
C THR A 21 -1.00 6.47 -6.87
N ASP A 22 -0.32 7.30 -7.66
CA ASP A 22 -0.30 8.75 -7.49
C ASP A 22 -1.52 9.43 -8.14
N ILE A 23 -1.60 10.77 -8.05
CA ILE A 23 -2.72 11.53 -8.61
C ILE A 23 -2.81 11.49 -10.14
N HIS A 24 -1.75 11.08 -10.82
CA HIS A 24 -1.73 10.89 -12.27
C HIS A 24 -2.17 9.49 -12.70
N GLY A 25 -2.51 8.62 -11.74
CA GLY A 25 -2.83 7.22 -12.03
C GLY A 25 -1.60 6.35 -12.28
N VAL A 26 -0.41 6.85 -11.98
CA VAL A 26 0.84 6.11 -12.17
C VAL A 26 1.13 5.25 -10.95
N ALA A 27 1.33 3.96 -11.19
CA ALA A 27 1.75 3.03 -10.15
C ALA A 27 3.22 3.25 -9.81
N LYS A 28 3.49 3.48 -8.53
CA LYS A 28 4.83 3.62 -7.96
C LYS A 28 5.03 2.56 -6.90
N GLY A 29 6.26 2.12 -6.71
CA GLY A 29 6.50 1.11 -5.71
C GLY A 29 7.97 0.83 -5.50
N LYS A 30 8.23 -0.06 -4.56
CA LYS A 30 9.56 -0.63 -4.33
C LYS A 30 9.44 -2.07 -3.87
N TYR A 31 10.51 -2.80 -4.08
CA TYR A 31 10.59 -4.19 -3.63
C TYR A 31 10.95 -4.27 -2.15
N VAL A 32 10.26 -5.17 -1.46
CA VAL A 32 10.45 -5.45 -0.04
C VAL A 32 10.64 -6.96 0.11
N PRO A 33 11.67 -7.44 0.81
CA PRO A 33 11.83 -8.87 1.07
C PRO A 33 10.61 -9.44 1.83
N LEU A 34 10.21 -10.65 1.52
CA LEU A 34 9.07 -11.31 2.20
C LEU A 34 9.23 -11.35 3.72
N ALA A 35 10.47 -11.48 4.21
CA ALA A 35 10.77 -11.46 5.64
C ALA A 35 10.34 -10.16 6.35
N LYS A 36 10.13 -9.07 5.60
CA LYS A 36 9.66 -7.78 6.11
C LYS A 36 8.15 -7.58 5.99
N LEU A 37 7.40 -8.63 5.68
CA LEU A 37 5.94 -8.55 5.56
C LEU A 37 5.27 -7.97 6.82
N PRO A 38 5.61 -8.40 8.05
CA PRO A 38 4.98 -7.82 9.26
C PRO A 38 5.20 -6.30 9.36
N GLU A 39 6.42 -5.85 9.12
CA GLU A 39 6.78 -4.42 9.13
C GLU A 39 6.04 -3.64 8.03
N LEU A 40 5.91 -4.25 6.84
CA LEU A 40 5.18 -3.64 5.72
C LEU A 40 3.69 -3.42 6.07
N ILE A 41 3.05 -4.39 6.73
CA ILE A 41 1.64 -4.29 7.13
C ILE A 41 1.48 -3.27 8.26
N GLU A 42 2.39 -3.27 9.24
CA GLU A 42 2.27 -2.42 10.43
C GLU A 42 2.66 -0.97 10.14
N THR A 43 3.81 -0.77 9.52
CA THR A 43 4.38 0.56 9.29
C THR A 43 4.27 1.01 7.85
N GLY A 44 4.50 0.10 6.91
CA GLY A 44 4.52 0.39 5.49
C GLY A 44 5.92 0.57 4.91
N ALA A 45 5.96 0.74 3.59
CA ALA A 45 7.18 1.08 2.86
C ALA A 45 7.30 2.60 2.74
N GLY A 46 8.42 3.17 3.17
CA GLY A 46 8.65 4.61 3.18
C GLY A 46 9.07 5.16 1.81
N PHE A 47 8.54 6.32 1.48
CA PHE A 47 8.86 7.09 0.28
C PHE A 47 9.07 8.55 0.65
N ALA A 48 9.93 9.26 -0.08
CA ALA A 48 10.11 10.70 0.11
C ALA A 48 8.82 11.43 -0.30
N GLY A 49 8.08 11.91 0.69
CA GLY A 49 6.78 12.55 0.49
C GLY A 49 6.78 13.68 -0.53
N PRO A 50 7.73 14.65 -0.45
CA PRO A 50 7.76 15.78 -1.39
C PRO A 50 8.06 15.37 -2.84
N SER A 51 8.58 14.16 -3.06
CA SER A 51 8.81 13.65 -4.43
C SER A 51 7.57 13.03 -5.06
N ILE A 52 6.48 12.88 -4.32
CA ILE A 52 5.21 12.36 -4.83
C ILE A 52 4.33 13.56 -5.20
N TRP A 53 3.95 13.65 -6.48
CA TRP A 53 3.10 14.71 -6.99
C TRP A 53 1.76 14.81 -6.26
N GLY A 54 1.36 16.03 -5.93
CA GLY A 54 0.07 16.32 -5.33
C GLY A 54 0.00 16.12 -3.82
N THR A 55 1.08 15.70 -3.16
CA THR A 55 1.07 15.50 -1.70
C THR A 55 1.30 16.79 -0.93
N ALA A 56 2.05 17.74 -1.48
CA ALA A 56 2.51 18.95 -0.80
C ALA A 56 3.23 18.69 0.54
N LEU A 57 3.84 17.51 0.68
CA LEU A 57 4.52 17.14 1.90
C LEU A 57 5.85 17.89 2.05
N PRO A 58 6.25 18.23 3.29
CA PRO A 58 7.49 18.96 3.55
C PRO A 58 8.72 18.07 3.37
N ARG A 59 9.90 18.69 3.26
CA ARG A 59 11.16 17.97 3.13
C ARG A 59 11.71 17.44 4.47
N THR A 60 11.24 17.97 5.57
CA THR A 60 11.74 17.66 6.91
C THR A 60 10.58 17.51 7.90
N GLY A 61 10.87 16.85 9.02
CA GLY A 61 9.90 16.63 10.09
C GLY A 61 9.08 15.36 9.94
N ALA A 62 8.16 15.15 10.85
CA ALA A 62 7.36 13.93 10.94
C ALA A 62 6.48 13.66 9.69
N ARG A 63 6.19 14.70 8.92
CA ARG A 63 5.36 14.61 7.72
C ARG A 63 6.15 14.52 6.41
N ALA A 64 7.47 14.36 6.48
CA ALA A 64 8.34 14.30 5.29
C ALA A 64 8.27 12.97 4.56
N GLU A 65 7.87 11.89 5.24
CA GLU A 65 7.76 10.57 4.65
C GLU A 65 6.32 10.15 4.41
N TYR A 66 6.11 9.54 3.25
CA TYR A 66 4.88 8.88 2.87
C TYR A 66 5.09 7.37 3.03
N TYR A 67 4.21 6.72 3.79
CA TYR A 67 4.26 5.28 4.00
C TYR A 67 3.15 4.58 3.22
N ALA A 68 3.55 3.66 2.37
CA ALA A 68 2.63 2.81 1.62
C ALA A 68 2.36 1.52 2.42
N ARG A 69 1.14 1.35 2.93
CA ARG A 69 0.72 0.21 3.76
C ARG A 69 -0.36 -0.61 3.07
N PRO A 70 -0.16 -1.91 2.89
CA PRO A 70 -1.22 -2.80 2.44
C PRO A 70 -2.02 -3.35 3.62
N THR A 71 -3.20 -3.88 3.34
CA THR A 71 -3.84 -4.88 4.21
C THR A 71 -3.40 -6.27 3.76
N ALA A 72 -3.53 -7.27 4.64
CA ALA A 72 -3.21 -8.66 4.30
C ALA A 72 -3.97 -9.14 3.04
N GLN A 73 -5.25 -8.74 2.92
CA GLN A 73 -6.11 -9.11 1.80
C GLN A 73 -5.70 -8.48 0.45
N ALA A 74 -4.89 -7.43 0.51
CA ALA A 74 -4.41 -6.72 -0.69
C ALA A 74 -3.09 -7.27 -1.23
N ILE A 75 -2.61 -8.40 -0.70
CA ILE A 75 -1.35 -9.02 -1.11
C ILE A 75 -1.65 -10.30 -1.90
N GLN A 76 -1.21 -10.31 -3.16
CA GLN A 76 -1.48 -11.41 -4.09
C GLN A 76 -0.22 -11.76 -4.90
N PRO A 77 0.10 -13.06 -5.06
CA PRO A 77 1.15 -13.47 -5.99
C PRO A 77 0.87 -12.97 -7.40
N MET A 78 1.93 -12.64 -8.13
CA MET A 78 1.85 -12.20 -9.52
C MET A 78 2.15 -13.39 -10.45
N PRO A 79 1.14 -13.96 -11.17
CA PRO A 79 1.37 -15.11 -12.03
C PRO A 79 2.38 -14.88 -13.15
N TRP A 80 2.46 -13.64 -13.63
CA TRP A 80 3.40 -13.26 -14.70
C TRP A 80 4.82 -12.98 -14.20
N MET A 81 5.04 -12.99 -12.90
CA MET A 81 6.33 -12.71 -12.27
C MET A 81 6.58 -13.67 -11.11
N PRO A 82 7.01 -14.92 -11.41
CA PRO A 82 7.23 -15.93 -10.37
C PRO A 82 8.18 -15.45 -9.28
N GLY A 83 7.85 -15.76 -8.02
CA GLY A 83 8.63 -15.33 -6.85
C GLY A 83 8.21 -13.97 -6.27
N TYR A 84 7.31 -13.25 -6.93
CA TYR A 84 6.87 -11.93 -6.50
C TYR A 84 5.37 -11.91 -6.17
N ALA A 85 5.02 -11.13 -5.14
CA ALA A 85 3.63 -10.79 -4.83
C ALA A 85 3.47 -9.27 -4.84
N ARG A 86 2.33 -8.80 -5.35
CA ARG A 86 1.97 -7.38 -5.31
C ARG A 86 1.20 -7.09 -4.03
N ALA A 87 1.63 -6.07 -3.30
CA ALA A 87 0.95 -5.52 -2.14
C ALA A 87 0.38 -4.15 -2.52
N VAL A 88 -0.93 -4.08 -2.76
CA VAL A 88 -1.60 -2.81 -3.09
C VAL A 88 -1.77 -2.00 -1.82
N CYS A 89 -1.17 -0.80 -1.80
CA CYS A 89 -1.02 0.02 -0.61
C CYS A 89 -1.87 1.28 -0.65
N SER A 90 -2.29 1.71 0.53
CA SER A 90 -2.81 3.06 0.79
C SER A 90 -1.74 3.91 1.46
N GLY A 91 -1.85 5.25 1.30
CA GLY A 91 -0.89 6.19 1.84
C GLY A 91 -1.18 6.57 3.28
N TYR A 92 -0.09 6.67 4.06
CA TYR A 92 -0.10 7.10 5.46
C TYR A 92 1.01 8.14 5.67
N VAL A 93 0.74 9.12 6.50
CA VAL A 93 1.70 10.16 6.88
C VAL A 93 1.58 10.37 8.38
N ASP A 94 2.71 10.37 9.07
CA ASP A 94 2.76 10.51 10.54
C ASP A 94 1.82 9.51 11.26
N GLY A 95 1.81 8.26 10.80
CA GLY A 95 1.02 7.18 11.38
C GLY A 95 -0.49 7.23 11.10
N GLN A 96 -0.98 8.22 10.34
CA GLN A 96 -2.39 8.39 10.03
C GLN A 96 -2.68 8.23 8.54
N PRO A 97 -3.89 7.77 8.15
CA PRO A 97 -4.27 7.78 6.75
C PRO A 97 -4.07 9.16 6.14
N PHE A 98 -3.41 9.20 4.97
CA PHE A 98 -3.14 10.47 4.29
C PHE A 98 -4.34 10.88 3.42
N ASP A 99 -4.97 12.00 3.77
CA ASP A 99 -6.23 12.45 3.15
C ASP A 99 -6.14 12.67 1.63
N ALA A 100 -4.99 13.09 1.13
CA ALA A 100 -4.78 13.33 -0.29
C ALA A 100 -4.32 12.08 -1.07
N CYS A 101 -4.15 10.93 -0.41
CA CYS A 101 -3.87 9.67 -1.11
C CYS A 101 -5.08 9.27 -1.96
N PRO A 102 -4.93 9.05 -3.28
CA PRO A 102 -6.05 8.69 -4.16
C PRO A 102 -6.84 7.46 -3.69
N ARG A 103 -6.15 6.44 -3.21
CA ARG A 103 -6.79 5.23 -2.70
C ARG A 103 -7.57 5.49 -1.40
N GLN A 104 -7.06 6.35 -0.50
CA GLN A 104 -7.78 6.77 0.70
C GLN A 104 -9.05 7.57 0.33
N VAL A 105 -8.96 8.44 -0.66
CA VAL A 105 -10.12 9.19 -1.18
C VAL A 105 -11.19 8.23 -1.72
N LEU A 106 -10.79 7.25 -2.52
CA LEU A 106 -11.70 6.25 -3.07
C LEU A 106 -12.35 5.40 -1.97
N GLN A 107 -11.59 4.98 -0.97
CA GLN A 107 -12.11 4.21 0.16
C GLN A 107 -13.14 5.00 0.96
N ARG A 108 -12.92 6.29 1.21
CA ARG A 108 -13.91 7.14 1.88
C ARG A 108 -15.19 7.31 1.04
N ALA A 109 -15.05 7.51 -0.26
CA ALA A 109 -16.19 7.61 -1.17
C ALA A 109 -17.00 6.30 -1.20
N THR A 110 -16.31 5.17 -1.27
CA THR A 110 -16.96 3.84 -1.25
C THR A 110 -17.70 3.59 0.06
N ALA A 111 -17.11 3.97 1.20
CA ALA A 111 -17.75 3.84 2.50
C ALA A 111 -19.04 4.68 2.59
N ARG A 112 -19.03 5.91 2.05
CA ARG A 112 -20.19 6.79 2.01
C ARG A 112 -21.32 6.24 1.13
N LEU A 113 -20.96 5.60 0.02
CA LEU A 113 -21.94 4.91 -0.83
C LEU A 113 -22.56 3.70 -0.10
N ALA A 114 -21.73 2.93 0.62
CA ALA A 114 -22.20 1.79 1.39
C ALA A 114 -23.24 2.18 2.47
N GLU A 115 -23.09 3.34 3.10
CA GLU A 115 -24.08 3.89 4.06
C GLU A 115 -25.46 4.10 3.42
N ARG A 116 -25.51 4.27 2.10
CA ARG A 116 -26.76 4.43 1.32
C ARG A 116 -27.21 3.12 0.68
N GLY A 117 -26.58 1.99 1.02
CA GLY A 117 -26.90 0.68 0.46
C GLY A 117 -26.36 0.45 -0.96
N TRP A 118 -25.44 1.28 -1.44
CA TRP A 118 -24.85 1.16 -2.77
C TRP A 118 -23.49 0.50 -2.68
N THR A 119 -23.18 -0.37 -3.63
CA THR A 119 -21.87 -1.02 -3.75
C THR A 119 -21.30 -0.80 -5.14
N LEU A 120 -19.97 -0.63 -5.20
CA LEU A 120 -19.25 -0.63 -6.47
C LEU A 120 -19.01 -2.07 -6.92
N LYS A 121 -19.09 -2.28 -8.21
CA LYS A 121 -18.79 -3.57 -8.83
C LYS A 121 -17.47 -3.49 -9.60
#